data_36747ea11095c25bdbb74591b7e9b9b7
#
_entry.id   36747ea11095c25bdbb74591b7e9b9b7
#
_cell.length_a   1.000
_cell.length_b   1.000
_cell.length_c   1.000
_cell.angle_alpha   90.00
_cell.angle_beta   90.00
_cell.angle_gamma   90.00
#
_symmetry.space_group_name_H-M   'P 1'
#
loop_
_entity.id
_entity.type
_entity.pdbx_description
1 polymer ?
#
loop_
_entity_poly.entity_id
_entity_poly.type
_entity_poly.pdbx_seq_one_letter_code
_entity_poly.pdbx_strand_id
1 'polypeptide(L)'
;MHGPDHGGQTNAAVVSKLLLSLFDVRAILHYGTAANANPGLNTGDVAIPRSWVHTGLWSWQRYGGGPDEELPLESEGHFTRQIGSLNFSDFIHHHGVDGGGDDGEGGDEGDEDEEDNFLNSIWFQPEEIFSINRTAESSDKVFWVAVNHVFMELAKKLEGTTLVYPNRPKVAVVEKGSSSNIYLDNVAFRTFLHSKFQATPIDMESAAIALTSRQHKVPFIFFRALSDLAGERSTYSTNGAHDFRSLGTRNSAKVALKFLKKMEIPKIDPNLVDHLD
;
A
#
# COMPACT_ATOMS: atom_id res chain seq x y z
N MET A 1 -3.51 5.28 25.22
CA MET A 1 -3.40 4.97 23.78
C MET A 1 -1.99 4.49 23.53
N HIS A 2 -1.78 3.18 23.39
CA HIS A 2 -0.51 2.70 22.86
C HIS A 2 -0.61 2.91 21.35
N GLY A 3 0.20 3.83 20.82
CA GLY A 3 0.38 3.95 19.41
C GLY A 3 0.85 2.60 18.84
N PRO A 4 0.45 2.24 17.64
CA PRO A 4 0.94 1.03 17.01
C PRO A 4 2.46 1.11 16.87
N ASP A 5 3.17 0.04 17.27
CA ASP A 5 4.59 -0.15 16.98
C ASP A 5 4.77 -0.34 15.47
N HIS A 6 4.74 0.75 14.72
CA HIS A 6 4.91 0.72 13.28
C HIS A 6 6.31 1.20 12.92
N GLY A 7 7.05 0.36 12.23
CA GLY A 7 8.40 0.66 11.77
C GLY A 7 8.46 1.75 10.71
N GLY A 8 7.37 1.98 9.97
CA GLY A 8 7.26 2.93 8.87
C GLY A 8 8.20 2.65 7.69
N GLN A 9 8.01 3.41 6.60
CA GLN A 9 8.75 3.23 5.33
C GLN A 9 10.27 3.29 5.52
N THR A 10 10.77 4.26 6.30
CA THR A 10 12.21 4.46 6.50
C THR A 10 12.87 3.25 7.15
N ASN A 11 12.29 2.73 8.24
CA ASN A 11 12.86 1.57 8.93
C ASN A 11 12.80 0.32 8.05
N ALA A 12 11.71 0.12 7.31
CA ALA A 12 11.55 -0.98 6.39
C ALA A 12 12.59 -0.93 5.26
N ALA A 13 12.84 0.25 4.70
CA ALA A 13 13.87 0.46 3.67
C ALA A 13 15.28 0.15 4.21
N VAL A 14 15.62 0.70 5.39
CA VAL A 14 16.94 0.49 6.01
C VAL A 14 17.20 -0.98 6.30
N VAL A 15 16.26 -1.68 6.93
CA VAL A 15 16.40 -3.10 7.23
C VAL A 15 16.52 -3.93 5.96
N SER A 16 15.67 -3.67 4.96
CA SER A 16 15.73 -4.37 3.67
C SER A 16 17.07 -4.14 2.98
N LYS A 17 17.55 -2.88 2.96
CA LYS A 17 18.85 -2.53 2.39
C LYS A 17 20.00 -3.26 3.08
N LEU A 18 20.00 -3.33 4.40
CA LEU A 18 21.03 -4.05 5.17
C LEU A 18 21.02 -5.55 4.83
N LEU A 19 19.85 -6.18 4.83
CA LEU A 19 19.72 -7.60 4.49
C LEU A 19 20.22 -7.88 3.06
N LEU A 20 19.81 -7.06 2.09
CA LEU A 20 20.22 -7.21 0.69
C LEU A 20 21.68 -6.89 0.44
N SER A 21 22.33 -6.16 1.34
CA SER A 21 23.76 -5.83 1.22
C SER A 21 24.67 -6.83 1.94
N LEU A 22 24.17 -7.50 2.97
CA LEU A 22 24.97 -8.40 3.82
C LEU A 22 24.80 -9.88 3.46
N PHE A 23 23.70 -10.24 2.79
CA PHE A 23 23.36 -11.62 2.48
C PHE A 23 23.08 -11.81 1.00
N ASP A 24 23.33 -13.01 0.49
CA ASP A 24 22.89 -13.45 -0.84
C ASP A 24 21.39 -13.77 -0.81
N VAL A 25 20.56 -12.73 -0.88
CA VAL A 25 19.11 -12.84 -0.81
C VAL A 25 18.56 -13.15 -2.20
N ARG A 26 17.93 -14.29 -2.37
CA ARG A 26 17.33 -14.71 -3.64
C ARG A 26 15.89 -14.20 -3.84
N ALA A 27 15.17 -13.95 -2.76
CA ALA A 27 13.80 -13.44 -2.79
C ALA A 27 13.40 -12.85 -1.45
N ILE A 28 12.45 -11.92 -1.47
CA ILE A 28 11.83 -11.39 -0.25
C ILE A 28 10.38 -11.83 -0.21
N LEU A 29 10.02 -12.54 0.86
CA LEU A 29 8.63 -12.86 1.21
C LEU A 29 8.28 -12.08 2.47
N HIS A 30 7.40 -11.11 2.34
CA HIS A 30 6.96 -10.30 3.47
C HIS A 30 5.50 -10.61 3.81
N TYR A 31 5.20 -10.82 5.08
CA TYR A 31 3.84 -11.11 5.55
C TYR A 31 3.51 -10.28 6.79
N GLY A 32 2.24 -10.02 6.97
CA GLY A 32 1.75 -9.21 8.10
C GLY A 32 0.29 -8.83 7.93
N THR A 33 -0.14 -7.85 8.70
CA THR A 33 -1.47 -7.26 8.61
C THR A 33 -1.44 -5.96 7.80
N ALA A 34 -2.58 -5.55 7.28
CA ALA A 34 -2.78 -4.27 6.61
C ALA A 34 -4.22 -3.80 6.82
N ALA A 35 -4.44 -2.49 6.74
CA ALA A 35 -5.79 -1.95 6.66
C ALA A 35 -6.44 -2.38 5.34
N ASN A 36 -7.76 -2.55 5.36
CA ASN A 36 -8.54 -2.92 4.19
C ASN A 36 -9.13 -1.67 3.53
N ALA A 37 -8.94 -1.52 2.22
CA ALA A 37 -9.60 -0.49 1.44
C ALA A 37 -10.73 -1.03 0.54
N ASN A 38 -10.77 -2.33 0.34
CA ASN A 38 -11.72 -2.97 -0.59
C ASN A 38 -12.95 -3.50 0.15
N PRO A 39 -14.14 -2.92 -0.07
CA PRO A 39 -15.36 -3.41 0.58
C PRO A 39 -15.81 -4.82 0.14
N GLY A 40 -15.26 -5.34 -0.94
CA GLY A 40 -15.51 -6.71 -1.43
C GLY A 40 -14.73 -7.81 -0.72
N LEU A 41 -13.83 -7.45 0.21
CA LEU A 41 -13.04 -8.40 1.00
C LEU A 41 -13.30 -8.20 2.50
N ASN A 42 -13.18 -9.29 3.23
CA ASN A 42 -13.51 -9.36 4.65
C ASN A 42 -12.26 -9.31 5.53
N THR A 43 -12.49 -8.92 6.79
CA THR A 43 -11.48 -9.02 7.85
C THR A 43 -10.94 -10.45 7.94
N GLY A 44 -9.62 -10.56 7.94
CA GLY A 44 -8.91 -11.85 7.98
C GLY A 44 -8.59 -12.46 6.61
N ASP A 45 -9.19 -11.98 5.51
CA ASP A 45 -8.78 -12.37 4.16
C ASP A 45 -7.31 -12.01 3.95
N VAL A 46 -6.60 -12.81 3.17
CA VAL A 46 -5.19 -12.53 2.86
C VAL A 46 -5.07 -12.06 1.42
N ALA A 47 -4.77 -10.79 1.26
CA ALA A 47 -4.54 -10.16 -0.03
C ALA A 47 -3.10 -10.35 -0.51
N ILE A 48 -2.94 -10.65 -1.80
CA ILE A 48 -1.65 -10.76 -2.50
C ILE A 48 -1.68 -9.77 -3.67
N PRO A 49 -1.16 -8.56 -3.54
CA PRO A 49 -1.16 -7.56 -4.59
C PRO A 49 -0.20 -7.90 -5.73
N ARG A 50 -0.62 -7.57 -6.97
CA ARG A 50 0.22 -7.67 -8.17
C ARG A 50 1.30 -6.60 -8.23
N SER A 51 1.04 -5.46 -7.61
CA SER A 51 1.99 -4.35 -7.54
C SER A 51 1.76 -3.49 -6.30
N TRP A 52 2.79 -2.72 -5.95
CA TRP A 52 2.78 -1.83 -4.79
C TRP A 52 3.14 -0.41 -5.20
N VAL A 53 2.61 0.55 -4.45
CA VAL A 53 2.87 1.97 -4.63
C VAL A 53 3.14 2.65 -3.30
N HIS A 54 4.04 3.63 -3.31
CA HIS A 54 4.20 4.58 -2.22
C HIS A 54 3.30 5.78 -2.47
N THR A 55 2.21 5.90 -1.72
CA THR A 55 1.24 7.00 -1.83
C THR A 55 1.50 8.14 -0.85
N GLY A 56 2.69 8.20 -0.28
CA GLY A 56 3.11 9.26 0.63
C GLY A 56 4.08 10.28 0.00
N LEU A 57 4.39 10.15 -1.29
CA LEU A 57 5.22 11.11 -2.01
C LEU A 57 4.33 12.01 -2.85
N TRP A 58 4.27 13.29 -2.48
CA TRP A 58 3.39 14.26 -3.09
C TRP A 58 4.14 15.51 -3.51
N SER A 59 3.67 16.16 -4.60
CA SER A 59 3.87 17.56 -4.84
C SER A 59 2.63 18.30 -4.33
N TRP A 60 2.83 19.25 -3.42
CA TRP A 60 1.75 20.15 -3.01
C TRP A 60 1.64 21.25 -4.03
N GLN A 61 0.45 21.50 -4.55
CA GLN A 61 0.27 22.51 -5.57
C GLN A 61 0.71 23.88 -5.06
N ARG A 62 1.38 24.65 -5.91
CA ARG A 62 1.79 26.01 -5.61
C ARG A 62 0.58 26.89 -5.37
N TYR A 63 0.63 27.72 -4.31
CA TYR A 63 -0.41 28.71 -4.07
C TYR A 63 -0.51 29.68 -5.27
N GLY A 64 -1.72 29.90 -5.79
CA GLY A 64 -1.98 30.75 -6.94
C GLY A 64 -1.69 30.11 -8.31
N GLY A 65 -1.14 28.89 -8.32
CA GLY A 65 -1.00 28.11 -9.54
C GLY A 65 -2.28 27.37 -9.87
N GLY A 66 -2.86 27.64 -11.02
CA GLY A 66 -4.02 26.89 -11.50
C GLY A 66 -3.67 25.45 -11.90
N PRO A 67 -4.69 24.62 -12.21
CA PRO A 67 -4.47 23.24 -12.66
C PRO A 67 -3.67 23.14 -13.96
N ASP A 68 -3.54 24.25 -14.69
CA ASP A 68 -2.82 24.33 -15.97
C ASP A 68 -1.36 24.74 -15.81
N GLU A 69 -0.90 25.10 -14.60
CA GLU A 69 0.50 25.40 -14.37
C GLU A 69 1.36 24.13 -14.32
N GLU A 70 2.58 24.24 -14.83
CA GLU A 70 3.57 23.16 -14.80
C GLU A 70 4.01 22.88 -13.36
N LEU A 71 3.92 21.62 -12.93
CA LEU A 71 4.40 21.18 -11.65
C LEU A 71 5.93 20.97 -11.67
N PRO A 72 6.62 21.15 -10.52
CA PRO A 72 8.09 21.12 -10.48
C PRO A 72 8.77 19.90 -11.09
N LEU A 73 8.06 18.79 -11.27
CA LEU A 73 8.59 17.54 -11.82
C LEU A 73 8.02 17.18 -13.20
N GLU A 74 7.33 18.11 -13.84
CA GLU A 74 6.71 17.90 -15.16
C GLU A 74 7.60 18.25 -16.35
N SER A 75 8.81 18.75 -16.13
CA SER A 75 9.73 19.19 -17.19
C SER A 75 10.03 18.14 -18.28
N GLU A 76 9.70 16.89 -18.03
CA GLU A 76 9.81 15.77 -18.97
C GLU A 76 8.45 15.27 -19.51
N GLY A 77 7.38 16.09 -19.39
CA GLY A 77 6.03 15.82 -19.92
C GLY A 77 5.08 15.18 -18.89
N HIS A 78 3.99 15.80 -18.67
CA HIS A 78 2.72 15.45 -17.97
C HIS A 78 2.65 14.16 -17.10
N PHE A 79 3.79 13.64 -16.66
CA PHE A 79 3.86 12.35 -15.94
C PHE A 79 3.07 12.41 -14.63
N THR A 80 3.18 13.50 -13.91
CA THR A 80 2.50 13.71 -12.62
C THR A 80 0.99 13.72 -12.77
N ARG A 81 0.46 14.35 -13.82
CA ARG A 81 -0.99 14.42 -14.08
C ARG A 81 -1.56 13.06 -14.47
N GLN A 82 -0.76 12.19 -15.09
CA GLN A 82 -1.17 10.82 -15.42
C GLN A 82 -1.38 9.96 -14.18
N ILE A 83 -0.59 10.19 -13.12
CA ILE A 83 -0.74 9.47 -11.85
C ILE A 83 -2.04 9.90 -11.15
N GLY A 84 -2.28 11.17 -11.04
CA GLY A 84 -3.49 11.74 -10.48
C GLY A 84 -3.23 12.66 -9.30
N SER A 85 -4.28 13.36 -8.94
CA SER A 85 -4.34 14.31 -7.84
C SER A 85 -5.44 13.95 -6.86
N LEU A 86 -5.35 14.51 -5.68
CA LEU A 86 -6.39 14.49 -4.66
C LEU A 86 -6.63 15.93 -4.21
N ASN A 87 -7.86 16.38 -4.33
CA ASN A 87 -8.35 17.59 -3.69
C ASN A 87 -9.03 17.17 -2.38
N PHE A 88 -8.51 17.61 -1.25
CA PHE A 88 -9.08 17.24 0.06
C PHE A 88 -10.46 17.86 0.29
N SER A 89 -10.79 18.99 -0.34
CA SER A 89 -12.11 19.61 -0.23
C SER A 89 -13.22 18.77 -0.84
N ASP A 90 -12.96 18.00 -1.88
CA ASP A 90 -13.95 17.12 -2.52
C ASP A 90 -14.58 16.09 -1.57
N PHE A 91 -13.94 15.84 -0.42
CA PHE A 91 -14.38 14.86 0.57
C PHE A 91 -15.01 15.47 1.82
N ILE A 92 -15.00 16.80 1.95
CA ILE A 92 -15.57 17.49 3.13
C ILE A 92 -17.09 17.65 3.00
N HIS A 93 -17.61 17.79 1.80
CA HIS A 93 -19.02 18.13 1.55
C HIS A 93 -19.99 16.94 1.50
N HIS A 94 -19.54 15.70 1.56
CA HIS A 94 -20.40 14.52 1.44
C HIS A 94 -20.83 13.86 2.74
N HIS A 95 -20.45 14.38 3.89
CA HIS A 95 -21.01 13.99 5.18
C HIS A 95 -21.97 15.08 5.68
N GLY A 96 -23.09 15.24 4.96
CA GLY A 96 -24.26 15.85 5.53
C GLY A 96 -24.63 15.03 6.77
N VAL A 97 -24.44 15.62 7.93
CA VAL A 97 -25.01 15.09 9.16
C VAL A 97 -26.51 15.09 8.96
N ASP A 98 -27.11 13.92 8.76
CA ASP A 98 -28.54 13.72 8.99
C ASP A 98 -28.80 14.00 10.49
N GLY A 99 -29.02 15.23 10.80
CA GLY A 99 -29.38 15.75 12.10
C GLY A 99 -30.47 16.77 11.95
N GLY A 100 -31.71 16.26 12.02
CA GLY A 100 -33.00 16.88 12.20
C GLY A 100 -33.14 18.40 12.28
N GLY A 101 -33.97 18.90 11.39
CA GLY A 101 -34.96 19.94 11.57
C GLY A 101 -34.53 21.25 12.20
N ASP A 102 -34.53 22.30 11.37
CA ASP A 102 -35.34 23.46 11.70
C ASP A 102 -35.56 24.29 10.42
N ASP A 103 -36.84 24.69 10.24
CA ASP A 103 -37.32 25.51 9.16
C ASP A 103 -36.80 26.94 9.35
N GLY A 104 -35.93 27.40 8.48
CA GLY A 104 -35.43 28.77 8.45
C GLY A 104 -35.36 29.28 7.02
N GLU A 105 -36.30 30.15 6.68
CA GLU A 105 -36.44 30.84 5.39
C GLU A 105 -35.20 31.68 5.03
N GLY A 106 -34.83 31.64 3.76
CA GLY A 106 -34.43 32.82 2.99
C GLY A 106 -33.06 33.39 3.21
N GLY A 107 -32.19 33.13 2.29
CA GLY A 107 -31.00 33.88 1.97
C GLY A 107 -30.48 33.40 0.63
N ASP A 108 -30.83 34.15 -0.40
CA ASP A 108 -30.14 34.17 -1.69
C ASP A 108 -28.73 34.73 -1.40
N GLU A 109 -27.85 33.88 -0.91
CA GLU A 109 -26.44 34.17 -0.80
C GLU A 109 -25.78 33.58 -2.04
N GLY A 110 -25.34 34.55 -2.87
CA GLY A 110 -24.71 34.32 -4.12
C GLY A 110 -23.68 33.20 -4.09
N ASP A 111 -23.55 32.51 -5.21
CA ASP A 111 -22.35 31.77 -5.60
C ASP A 111 -21.13 32.66 -5.33
N GLU A 112 -20.68 32.72 -4.08
CA GLU A 112 -19.29 33.05 -3.81
C GLU A 112 -18.55 31.93 -4.50
N ASP A 113 -17.93 32.23 -5.62
CA ASP A 113 -16.93 31.40 -6.26
C ASP A 113 -16.05 30.85 -5.12
N GLU A 114 -16.27 29.59 -4.74
CA GLU A 114 -15.38 28.88 -3.84
C GLU A 114 -14.02 28.95 -4.54
N GLU A 115 -13.25 29.98 -4.21
CA GLU A 115 -11.88 30.12 -4.69
C GLU A 115 -11.24 28.78 -4.40
N ASP A 116 -10.90 28.03 -5.44
CA ASP A 116 -10.27 26.73 -5.37
C ASP A 116 -9.12 26.81 -4.36
N ASN A 117 -9.33 26.26 -3.18
CA ASN A 117 -8.33 26.31 -2.13
C ASN A 117 -7.19 25.36 -2.50
N PHE A 118 -6.26 25.86 -3.31
CA PHE A 118 -5.09 25.12 -3.78
C PHE A 118 -4.23 24.53 -2.66
N LEU A 119 -4.40 24.94 -1.42
CA LEU A 119 -3.75 24.33 -0.26
C LEU A 119 -4.25 22.90 -0.01
N ASN A 120 -5.44 22.55 -0.53
CA ASN A 120 -6.02 21.23 -0.36
C ASN A 120 -5.65 20.24 -1.47
N SER A 121 -4.98 20.69 -2.52
CA SER A 121 -4.65 19.85 -3.67
C SER A 121 -3.24 19.32 -3.60
N ILE A 122 -3.10 18.02 -3.78
CA ILE A 122 -1.82 17.33 -3.87
C ILE A 122 -1.76 16.52 -5.16
N TRP A 123 -0.55 16.33 -5.68
CA TRP A 123 -0.27 15.53 -6.86
C TRP A 123 0.67 14.39 -6.51
N PHE A 124 0.25 13.15 -6.73
CA PHE A 124 1.08 11.98 -6.45
C PHE A 124 2.30 11.95 -7.37
N GLN A 125 3.45 11.63 -6.79
CA GLN A 125 4.72 11.61 -7.48
C GLN A 125 5.27 10.18 -7.59
N PRO A 126 5.99 9.86 -8.68
CA PRO A 126 6.74 8.62 -8.75
C PRO A 126 7.97 8.69 -7.86
N GLU A 127 8.42 7.53 -7.39
CA GLU A 127 9.74 7.38 -6.78
C GLU A 127 10.83 7.38 -7.85
N GLU A 128 11.94 8.02 -7.54
CA GLU A 128 13.14 7.95 -8.34
C GLU A 128 14.05 6.83 -7.83
N ILE A 129 14.35 5.87 -8.69
CA ILE A 129 15.09 4.67 -8.36
C ILE A 129 16.46 4.68 -9.02
N PHE A 130 17.49 4.51 -8.20
CA PHE A 130 18.86 4.32 -8.63
C PHE A 130 19.25 2.84 -8.50
N SER A 131 19.28 2.12 -9.61
CA SER A 131 19.70 0.71 -9.60
C SER A 131 21.18 0.57 -9.27
N ILE A 132 21.53 -0.38 -8.38
CA ILE A 132 22.92 -0.56 -7.86
C ILE A 132 23.99 -0.79 -8.94
N ASN A 133 23.59 -1.15 -10.16
CA ASN A 133 24.50 -1.42 -11.28
C ASN A 133 24.48 -0.31 -12.34
N ARG A 134 23.89 0.84 -12.04
CA ARG A 134 23.84 2.00 -12.94
C ARG A 134 24.64 3.16 -12.36
N THR A 135 25.07 4.08 -13.21
CA THR A 135 25.67 5.34 -12.77
C THR A 135 24.64 6.22 -12.09
N ALA A 136 25.07 7.10 -11.20
CA ALA A 136 24.19 8.03 -10.49
C ALA A 136 23.38 8.96 -11.42
N GLU A 137 23.75 9.03 -12.70
CA GLU A 137 23.10 9.88 -13.70
C GLU A 137 21.90 9.20 -14.38
N SER A 138 21.63 7.92 -14.11
CA SER A 138 20.53 7.18 -14.72
C SER A 138 19.57 6.67 -13.64
N SER A 139 18.52 7.44 -13.35
CA SER A 139 17.40 7.02 -12.51
C SER A 139 16.21 6.56 -13.36
N ASP A 140 15.42 5.66 -12.82
CA ASP A 140 14.10 5.30 -13.36
C ASP A 140 13.02 5.92 -12.48
N LYS A 141 12.02 6.57 -13.06
CA LYS A 141 10.83 7.01 -12.33
C LYS A 141 9.83 5.85 -12.25
N VAL A 142 9.41 5.49 -11.04
CA VAL A 142 8.53 4.34 -10.80
C VAL A 142 7.42 4.70 -9.84
N PHE A 143 6.18 4.56 -10.30
CA PHE A 143 5.02 4.67 -9.43
C PHE A 143 4.54 3.29 -8.96
N TRP A 144 4.39 2.33 -9.87
CA TRP A 144 3.99 0.97 -9.56
C TRP A 144 5.16 0.01 -9.59
N VAL A 145 5.44 -0.64 -8.47
CA VAL A 145 6.46 -1.70 -8.40
C VAL A 145 5.79 -3.05 -8.53
N ALA A 146 5.95 -3.68 -9.68
CA ALA A 146 5.33 -4.97 -9.97
C ALA A 146 6.01 -6.11 -9.20
N VAL A 147 5.21 -7.03 -8.70
CA VAL A 147 5.66 -8.32 -8.18
C VAL A 147 6.15 -9.18 -9.34
N ASN A 148 7.16 -10.01 -9.09
CA ASN A 148 7.69 -10.93 -10.10
C ASN A 148 6.57 -11.84 -10.67
N HIS A 149 6.52 -11.96 -12.00
CA HIS A 149 5.44 -12.69 -12.69
C HIS A 149 5.37 -14.18 -12.31
N VAL A 150 6.53 -14.83 -12.09
CA VAL A 150 6.58 -16.23 -11.68
C VAL A 150 5.96 -16.40 -10.30
N PHE A 151 6.23 -15.46 -9.39
CA PHE A 151 5.63 -15.45 -8.05
C PHE A 151 4.12 -15.23 -8.13
N MET A 152 3.66 -14.37 -9.03
CA MET A 152 2.23 -14.16 -9.22
C MET A 152 1.51 -15.39 -9.78
N GLU A 153 2.11 -16.14 -10.70
CA GLU A 153 1.55 -17.40 -11.18
C GLU A 153 1.47 -18.46 -10.08
N LEU A 154 2.43 -18.51 -9.17
CA LEU A 154 2.35 -19.35 -7.98
C LEU A 154 1.28 -18.88 -6.99
N ALA A 155 1.15 -17.56 -6.80
CA ALA A 155 0.15 -16.97 -5.92
C ALA A 155 -1.28 -17.25 -6.38
N LYS A 156 -1.55 -17.18 -7.68
CA LYS A 156 -2.85 -17.57 -8.27
C LYS A 156 -3.29 -18.97 -7.88
N LYS A 157 -2.34 -19.91 -7.72
CA LYS A 157 -2.65 -21.29 -7.26
C LYS A 157 -3.06 -21.37 -5.79
N LEU A 158 -2.92 -20.28 -5.04
CA LEU A 158 -3.38 -20.15 -3.66
C LEU A 158 -4.71 -19.42 -3.55
N GLU A 159 -5.17 -18.78 -4.62
CA GLU A 159 -6.42 -18.02 -4.64
C GLU A 159 -7.60 -18.91 -4.25
N GLY A 160 -8.55 -18.36 -3.52
CA GLY A 160 -9.70 -19.09 -3.00
C GLY A 160 -9.39 -20.08 -1.88
N THR A 161 -8.12 -20.25 -1.47
CA THR A 161 -7.79 -21.08 -0.31
C THR A 161 -8.51 -20.55 0.93
N THR A 162 -9.33 -21.38 1.56
CA THR A 162 -10.01 -21.02 2.80
C THR A 162 -9.07 -21.19 4.00
N LEU A 163 -9.06 -20.20 4.87
CA LEU A 163 -8.33 -20.20 6.13
C LEU A 163 -9.30 -20.54 7.29
N VAL A 164 -8.77 -20.93 8.43
CA VAL A 164 -9.61 -21.58 9.46
C VAL A 164 -10.32 -20.56 10.37
N TYR A 165 -9.82 -19.34 10.51
CA TYR A 165 -10.36 -18.39 11.49
C TYR A 165 -10.00 -16.92 11.16
N PRO A 166 -10.81 -15.92 11.54
CA PRO A 166 -12.25 -15.99 11.85
C PRO A 166 -13.07 -16.12 10.55
N ASN A 167 -14.32 -16.52 10.61
CA ASN A 167 -15.29 -16.50 9.49
C ASN A 167 -14.83 -17.11 8.15
N ARG A 168 -13.92 -18.07 8.16
CA ARG A 168 -13.35 -18.72 6.98
C ARG A 168 -12.76 -17.73 5.95
N PRO A 169 -11.77 -16.95 6.35
CA PRO A 169 -11.14 -16.02 5.42
C PRO A 169 -10.54 -16.77 4.24
N LYS A 170 -10.40 -16.07 3.13
CA LYS A 170 -9.87 -16.60 1.88
C LYS A 170 -8.58 -15.90 1.48
N VAL A 171 -7.84 -16.50 0.57
CA VAL A 171 -6.73 -15.86 -0.13
C VAL A 171 -7.27 -15.23 -1.40
N ALA A 172 -6.95 -13.97 -1.63
CA ALA A 172 -7.33 -13.21 -2.81
C ALA A 172 -6.10 -12.57 -3.47
N VAL A 173 -5.94 -12.80 -4.76
CA VAL A 173 -5.01 -12.02 -5.57
C VAL A 173 -5.71 -10.73 -5.95
N VAL A 174 -5.07 -9.59 -5.65
CA VAL A 174 -5.62 -8.24 -5.87
C VAL A 174 -4.70 -7.41 -6.74
N GLU A 175 -5.24 -6.36 -7.36
CA GLU A 175 -4.46 -5.58 -8.32
C GLU A 175 -3.34 -4.79 -7.64
N LYS A 176 -3.64 -4.03 -6.59
CA LYS A 176 -2.71 -3.06 -6.02
C LYS A 176 -2.67 -3.15 -4.49
N GLY A 177 -1.48 -2.88 -3.96
CA GLY A 177 -1.28 -2.52 -2.55
C GLY A 177 -0.66 -1.13 -2.46
N SER A 178 -0.94 -0.42 -1.39
CA SER A 178 -0.44 0.92 -1.13
C SER A 178 0.24 1.00 0.22
N SER A 179 1.29 1.80 0.30
CA SER A 179 1.95 2.11 1.57
C SER A 179 2.23 3.60 1.69
N SER A 180 2.16 4.10 2.91
CA SER A 180 2.60 5.46 3.25
C SER A 180 2.96 5.52 4.74
N ASN A 181 3.57 6.61 5.20
CA ASN A 181 3.80 6.84 6.64
C ASN A 181 2.54 7.38 7.36
N ILE A 182 1.37 7.02 6.87
CA ILE A 182 0.08 7.43 7.40
C ILE A 182 -0.61 6.20 7.97
N TYR A 183 -0.98 6.25 9.26
CA TYR A 183 -1.94 5.31 9.81
C TYR A 183 -3.32 5.66 9.28
N LEU A 184 -3.83 4.84 8.38
CA LEU A 184 -5.08 5.15 7.69
C LEU A 184 -6.29 4.77 8.54
N ASP A 185 -6.96 5.79 9.06
CA ASP A 185 -8.23 5.70 9.78
C ASP A 185 -9.19 6.79 9.26
N ASN A 186 -9.39 6.83 7.94
CA ASN A 186 -10.21 7.83 7.26
C ASN A 186 -10.96 7.19 6.09
N VAL A 187 -12.29 7.25 6.12
CA VAL A 187 -13.16 6.64 5.11
C VAL A 187 -12.96 7.26 3.74
N ALA A 188 -12.89 8.59 3.68
CA ALA A 188 -12.78 9.31 2.40
C ALA A 188 -11.47 8.97 1.69
N PHE A 189 -10.34 9.03 2.40
CA PHE A 189 -9.05 8.70 1.81
C PHE A 189 -8.93 7.22 1.44
N ARG A 190 -9.46 6.31 2.25
CA ARG A 190 -9.59 4.89 1.91
C ARG A 190 -10.34 4.69 0.58
N THR A 191 -11.51 5.33 0.48
CA THR A 191 -12.38 5.23 -0.71
C THR A 191 -11.66 5.78 -1.94
N PHE A 192 -10.97 6.90 -1.79
CA PHE A 192 -10.12 7.44 -2.86
C PHE A 192 -9.06 6.45 -3.32
N LEU A 193 -8.26 5.90 -2.39
CA LEU A 193 -7.18 4.95 -2.73
C LEU A 193 -7.72 3.70 -3.43
N HIS A 194 -8.90 3.22 -3.01
CA HIS A 194 -9.54 2.08 -3.66
C HIS A 194 -10.10 2.42 -5.03
N SER A 195 -10.86 3.50 -5.15
CA SER A 195 -11.50 3.89 -6.42
C SER A 195 -10.48 4.36 -7.46
N LYS A 196 -9.50 5.16 -7.07
CA LYS A 196 -8.49 5.72 -7.97
C LYS A 196 -7.41 4.73 -8.35
N PHE A 197 -6.89 3.99 -7.37
CA PHE A 197 -5.73 3.12 -7.56
C PHE A 197 -6.05 1.63 -7.46
N GLN A 198 -7.28 1.24 -7.15
CA GLN A 198 -7.67 -0.15 -6.90
C GLN A 198 -6.83 -0.79 -5.77
N ALA A 199 -6.36 0.04 -4.84
CA ALA A 199 -5.61 -0.43 -3.68
C ALA A 199 -6.54 -1.24 -2.77
N THR A 200 -6.03 -2.35 -2.25
CA THR A 200 -6.76 -3.22 -1.32
C THR A 200 -6.05 -3.26 0.03
N PRO A 201 -4.85 -3.85 0.19
CA PRO A 201 -4.13 -3.69 1.43
C PRO A 201 -3.43 -2.33 1.44
N ILE A 202 -3.52 -1.66 2.58
CA ILE A 202 -2.83 -0.41 2.86
C ILE A 202 -2.01 -0.60 4.13
N ASP A 203 -0.71 -0.39 4.04
CA ASP A 203 0.21 -0.55 5.14
C ASP A 203 1.25 0.57 5.22
N MET A 204 2.26 0.41 6.04
CA MET A 204 3.28 1.43 6.27
C MET A 204 4.71 0.96 5.90
N GLU A 205 4.90 -0.20 5.27
CA GLU A 205 6.21 -0.80 5.02
C GLU A 205 6.42 -1.37 3.62
N SER A 206 5.40 -1.98 3.03
CA SER A 206 5.55 -2.82 1.83
C SER A 206 6.12 -2.08 0.63
N ALA A 207 5.69 -0.85 0.37
CA ALA A 207 6.23 -0.10 -0.78
C ALA A 207 7.73 0.15 -0.64
N ALA A 208 8.22 0.48 0.54
CA ALA A 208 9.65 0.68 0.77
C ALA A 208 10.46 -0.60 0.53
N ILE A 209 9.94 -1.75 0.95
CA ILE A 209 10.56 -3.05 0.70
C ILE A 209 10.54 -3.36 -0.80
N ALA A 210 9.43 -3.09 -1.49
CA ALA A 210 9.30 -3.29 -2.93
C ALA A 210 10.29 -2.44 -3.73
N LEU A 211 10.39 -1.14 -3.39
CA LEU A 211 11.33 -0.20 -3.99
C LEU A 211 12.79 -0.65 -3.78
N THR A 212 13.16 -0.99 -2.54
CA THR A 212 14.49 -1.49 -2.22
C THR A 212 14.80 -2.80 -2.97
N SER A 213 13.84 -3.72 -3.04
CA SER A 213 13.96 -4.97 -3.79
C SER A 213 14.21 -4.71 -5.28
N ARG A 214 13.47 -3.76 -5.88
CA ARG A 214 13.64 -3.36 -7.27
C ARG A 214 15.02 -2.77 -7.53
N GLN A 215 15.53 -1.88 -6.64
CA GLN A 215 16.87 -1.31 -6.73
C GLN A 215 17.95 -2.41 -6.77
N HIS A 216 17.76 -3.46 -5.97
CA HIS A 216 18.67 -4.61 -5.86
C HIS A 216 18.39 -5.71 -6.89
N LYS A 217 17.34 -5.59 -7.70
CA LYS A 217 16.89 -6.61 -8.67
C LYS A 217 16.54 -7.95 -8.01
N VAL A 218 16.12 -7.93 -6.75
CA VAL A 218 15.68 -9.10 -6.01
C VAL A 218 14.16 -9.24 -6.12
N PRO A 219 13.62 -10.40 -6.51
CA PRO A 219 12.18 -10.60 -6.58
C PRO A 219 11.55 -10.58 -5.19
N PHE A 220 10.31 -10.10 -5.13
CA PHE A 220 9.56 -10.03 -3.87
C PHE A 220 8.10 -10.46 -4.08
N ILE A 221 7.45 -10.83 -2.99
CA ILE A 221 6.00 -11.04 -2.90
C ILE A 221 5.52 -10.79 -1.48
N PHE A 222 4.33 -10.21 -1.32
CA PHE A 222 3.79 -9.85 -0.02
C PHE A 222 2.42 -10.47 0.22
N PHE A 223 2.17 -10.85 1.48
CA PHE A 223 0.95 -11.49 1.95
C PHE A 223 0.38 -10.64 3.09
N ARG A 224 -0.74 -9.95 2.86
CA ARG A 224 -1.33 -9.05 3.84
C ARG A 224 -2.69 -9.55 4.32
N ALA A 225 -2.80 -9.89 5.59
CA ALA A 225 -4.10 -10.18 6.19
C ALA A 225 -4.82 -8.86 6.45
N LEU A 226 -6.02 -8.75 5.91
CA LEU A 226 -6.81 -7.53 5.95
C LEU A 226 -7.46 -7.36 7.33
N SER A 227 -7.36 -6.16 7.90
CA SER A 227 -8.15 -5.72 9.05
C SER A 227 -9.54 -5.23 8.60
N ASP A 228 -10.27 -4.59 9.49
CA ASP A 228 -11.51 -3.90 9.14
C ASP A 228 -11.25 -2.82 8.08
N LEU A 229 -12.31 -2.41 7.42
CA LEU A 229 -12.25 -1.28 6.51
C LEU A 229 -11.75 -0.03 7.24
N ALA A 230 -10.70 0.59 6.71
CA ALA A 230 -10.08 1.74 7.33
C ALA A 230 -11.08 2.90 7.48
N GLY A 231 -11.13 3.51 8.66
CA GLY A 231 -12.04 4.59 9.00
C GLY A 231 -13.45 4.17 9.42
N GLU A 232 -13.78 2.88 9.38
CA GLU A 232 -15.03 2.39 9.96
C GLU A 232 -14.84 2.04 11.44
N ARG A 233 -15.92 2.22 12.22
CA ARG A 233 -15.89 1.80 13.63
C ARG A 233 -15.65 0.29 13.67
N SER A 234 -14.51 -0.09 14.25
CA SER A 234 -14.23 -1.50 14.47
C SER A 234 -15.39 -2.13 15.27
N THR A 235 -15.95 -3.21 14.74
CA THR A 235 -16.91 -4.06 15.45
C THR A 235 -16.25 -4.85 16.58
N TYR A 236 -14.92 -4.84 16.62
CA TYR A 236 -14.15 -5.49 17.65
C TYR A 236 -13.89 -4.55 18.83
N SER A 237 -14.23 -4.98 20.04
CA SER A 237 -13.84 -4.30 21.27
C SER A 237 -12.30 -4.20 21.35
N THR A 238 -11.78 -3.30 22.20
CA THR A 238 -10.33 -3.10 22.41
C THR A 238 -9.53 -4.39 22.64
N ASN A 239 -10.16 -5.41 23.22
CA ASN A 239 -9.58 -6.74 23.38
C ASN A 239 -9.55 -7.53 22.05
N GLY A 240 -10.55 -7.37 21.19
CA GLY A 240 -10.62 -8.03 19.89
C GLY A 240 -9.59 -7.53 18.87
N ALA A 241 -9.15 -6.27 18.96
CA ALA A 241 -8.13 -5.72 18.07
C ALA A 241 -6.75 -6.39 18.27
N HIS A 242 -6.40 -6.72 19.51
CA HIS A 242 -5.16 -7.45 19.79
C HIS A 242 -5.23 -8.90 19.28
N ASP A 243 -6.37 -9.55 19.49
CA ASP A 243 -6.59 -10.91 18.98
C ASP A 243 -6.56 -10.95 17.46
N PHE A 244 -7.15 -9.94 16.80
CA PHE A 244 -7.11 -9.82 15.35
C PHE A 244 -5.69 -9.70 14.80
N ARG A 245 -4.82 -8.85 15.38
CA ARG A 245 -3.43 -8.72 14.92
C ARG A 245 -2.68 -10.05 14.98
N SER A 246 -2.84 -10.80 16.05
CA SER A 246 -2.20 -12.10 16.21
C SER A 246 -2.72 -13.13 15.20
N LEU A 247 -4.02 -13.13 14.94
CA LEU A 247 -4.68 -14.04 13.99
C LEU A 247 -4.39 -13.68 12.54
N GLY A 248 -4.44 -12.40 12.21
CA GLY A 248 -4.08 -11.89 10.89
C GLY A 248 -2.64 -12.23 10.52
N THR A 249 -1.71 -12.00 11.45
CA THR A 249 -0.31 -12.37 11.26
C THR A 249 -0.16 -13.89 11.04
N ARG A 250 -0.89 -14.73 11.78
CA ARG A 250 -0.88 -16.18 11.58
C ARG A 250 -1.43 -16.58 10.22
N ASN A 251 -2.51 -15.95 9.74
CA ASN A 251 -3.09 -16.24 8.44
C ASN A 251 -2.13 -15.87 7.31
N SER A 252 -1.57 -14.68 7.33
CA SER A 252 -0.59 -14.24 6.33
C SER A 252 0.67 -15.11 6.34
N ALA A 253 1.18 -15.49 7.53
CA ALA A 253 2.30 -16.41 7.67
C ALA A 253 1.99 -17.81 7.11
N LYS A 254 0.79 -18.35 7.35
CA LYS A 254 0.36 -19.65 6.79
C LYS A 254 0.32 -19.61 5.27
N VAL A 255 -0.15 -18.52 4.67
CA VAL A 255 -0.18 -18.35 3.22
C VAL A 255 1.24 -18.25 2.67
N ALA A 256 2.11 -17.46 3.31
CA ALA A 256 3.52 -17.36 2.94
C ALA A 256 4.24 -18.73 2.99
N LEU A 257 3.99 -19.52 4.04
CA LEU A 257 4.53 -20.89 4.15
C LEU A 257 3.98 -21.83 3.09
N LYS A 258 2.68 -21.72 2.74
CA LYS A 258 2.10 -22.50 1.63
C LYS A 258 2.73 -22.10 0.29
N PHE A 259 3.00 -20.82 0.10
CA PHE A 259 3.67 -20.32 -1.07
C PHE A 259 5.09 -20.90 -1.18
N LEU A 260 5.89 -20.81 -0.10
CA LEU A 260 7.24 -21.38 -0.03
C LEU A 260 7.26 -22.89 -0.38
N LYS A 261 6.29 -23.65 0.10
CA LYS A 261 6.19 -25.09 -0.22
C LYS A 261 5.89 -25.35 -1.69
N LYS A 262 5.30 -24.38 -2.41
CA LYS A 262 5.04 -24.48 -3.85
C LYS A 262 6.21 -23.96 -4.70
N MET A 263 7.11 -23.19 -4.11
CA MET A 263 8.38 -22.87 -4.75
C MET A 263 9.21 -24.14 -4.77
N GLU A 264 9.53 -24.64 -5.95
CA GLU A 264 10.58 -25.66 -6.10
C GLU A 264 11.92 -25.00 -5.78
N ILE A 265 12.29 -24.98 -4.51
CA ILE A 265 13.65 -24.61 -4.11
C ILE A 265 14.52 -25.79 -4.56
N PRO A 266 15.47 -25.61 -5.49
CA PRO A 266 16.43 -26.67 -5.80
C PRO A 266 17.04 -27.11 -4.48
N LYS A 267 16.95 -28.41 -4.16
CA LYS A 267 17.64 -28.96 -2.99
C LYS A 267 19.10 -28.55 -3.14
N ILE A 268 19.61 -27.82 -2.16
CA ILE A 268 21.05 -27.56 -2.06
C ILE A 268 21.67 -28.95 -1.99
N ASP A 269 22.50 -29.30 -2.96
CA ASP A 269 23.23 -30.56 -2.94
C ASP A 269 24.08 -30.54 -1.67
N PRO A 270 23.83 -31.47 -0.72
CA PRO A 270 24.59 -31.51 0.53
C PRO A 270 26.07 -31.66 0.33
N ASN A 271 26.52 -32.11 -0.86
CA ASN A 271 27.91 -32.26 -1.19
C ASN A 271 28.61 -30.95 -1.64
N LEU A 272 27.87 -29.85 -1.78
CA LEU A 272 28.43 -28.53 -2.13
C LEU A 272 28.91 -27.73 -0.88
N VAL A 273 28.62 -28.23 0.32
CA VAL A 273 28.97 -27.55 1.57
C VAL A 273 30.42 -27.88 2.02
N ASP A 274 31.01 -28.92 1.48
CA ASP A 274 32.36 -29.41 1.91
C ASP A 274 33.54 -28.71 1.21
N HIS A 275 33.34 -27.63 0.48
CA HIS A 275 34.42 -26.91 -0.23
C HIS A 275 34.59 -25.45 0.18
N LEU A 276 34.16 -25.09 1.39
CA LEU A 276 34.43 -23.77 1.98
C LEU A 276 35.27 -23.93 3.27
N ASP A 277 36.45 -24.53 3.13
CA ASP A 277 37.54 -24.38 4.09
C ASP A 277 38.58 -23.37 3.54
#